data_2f106c11f527191a0706aa94df300661
#
_entry.id   2f106c11f527191a0706aa94df300661
#
_cell.length_a   1.000
_cell.length_b   1.000
_cell.length_c   1.000
_cell.angle_alpha   90.00
_cell.angle_beta   90.00
_cell.angle_gamma   90.00
#
_symmetry.space_group_name_H-M   'P 1'
#
loop_
_entity.id
_entity.type
_entity.pdbx_description
1 polymer ?
#
loop_
_entity_poly.entity_id
_entity_poly.type
_entity_poly.pdbx_seq_one_letter_code
_entity_poly.pdbx_strand_id
1 'polypeptide(L)'
;VLMSAFKDSVGPNMIACVDADYDYLKQGSNSMSQEICFNPYVFHTYAYSIENLQCLASSLREVCVMVTLVDSPDILDFEWFLSRFSEIIYPLFVWNVLCARNASYGDFGLNDFIKTIQTGTVVKWHVHDTLRRLESKVERKLKQIEASASTKAKKAYRELLDEMTMLSVFPQETYLYIHGHSLFNDIIVPMLTKECDHLINEREQEIRFQSKHATQEEN
;
A
#
# COMPACT_ATOMS: atom_id res chain seq x y z
N VAL A 1 -14.84 11.02 10.88
CA VAL A 1 -15.35 11.87 12.00
C VAL A 1 -15.70 13.27 11.49
N LEU A 2 -14.86 13.94 10.68
CA LEU A 2 -15.16 15.29 10.14
C LEU A 2 -16.34 15.27 9.17
N MET A 3 -16.42 14.31 8.25
CA MET A 3 -17.54 14.18 7.31
C MET A 3 -18.90 14.05 7.99
N SER A 4 -18.99 13.28 9.10
CA SER A 4 -20.26 13.15 9.84
C SER A 4 -20.72 14.45 10.49
N ALA A 5 -19.79 15.34 10.85
CA ALA A 5 -20.10 16.63 11.47
C ALA A 5 -20.56 17.69 10.44
N PHE A 6 -20.14 17.59 9.17
CA PHE A 6 -20.43 18.58 8.13
C PHE A 6 -21.32 18.07 7.00
N LYS A 7 -21.81 16.84 7.10
CA LYS A 7 -22.60 16.16 6.06
C LYS A 7 -23.75 17.04 5.54
N ASP A 8 -24.50 17.66 6.44
CA ASP A 8 -25.68 18.47 6.09
C ASP A 8 -25.31 19.85 5.49
N SER A 9 -24.01 20.21 5.55
CA SER A 9 -23.51 21.47 4.99
C SER A 9 -22.87 21.32 3.61
N VAL A 10 -22.55 20.08 3.20
CA VAL A 10 -21.92 19.79 1.90
C VAL A 10 -22.96 19.92 0.79
N GLY A 11 -22.68 20.79 -0.17
CA GLY A 11 -23.60 21.13 -1.23
C GLY A 11 -23.03 22.21 -2.16
N PRO A 12 -23.89 22.94 -2.91
CA PRO A 12 -23.45 23.93 -3.91
C PRO A 12 -22.52 25.02 -3.39
N ASN A 13 -22.60 25.33 -2.07
CA ASN A 13 -21.80 26.38 -1.44
C ASN A 13 -20.63 25.82 -0.62
N MET A 14 -20.48 24.50 -0.51
CA MET A 14 -19.44 23.84 0.28
C MET A 14 -19.11 22.48 -0.31
N ILE A 15 -17.87 22.30 -0.76
CA ILE A 15 -17.36 21.00 -1.20
C ILE A 15 -16.59 20.33 -0.06
N ALA A 16 -16.52 19.00 -0.06
CA ALA A 16 -15.68 18.23 0.83
C ALA A 16 -14.59 17.49 0.03
N CYS A 17 -13.35 17.55 0.54
CA CYS A 17 -12.24 16.72 0.05
C CYS A 17 -11.83 15.80 1.18
N VAL A 18 -11.88 14.49 0.94
CA VAL A 18 -11.71 13.47 2.00
C VAL A 18 -10.84 12.30 1.52
N ASP A 19 -10.29 11.57 2.45
CA ASP A 19 -9.72 10.26 2.15
C ASP A 19 -10.86 9.27 1.85
N ALA A 20 -10.63 8.41 0.89
CA ALA A 20 -11.64 7.42 0.48
C ALA A 20 -11.81 6.31 1.51
N ASP A 21 -10.73 5.97 2.24
CA ASP A 21 -10.68 4.78 3.06
C ASP A 21 -11.22 3.54 2.30
N TYR A 22 -11.95 2.65 2.97
CA TYR A 22 -12.72 1.60 2.31
C TYR A 22 -14.11 2.06 1.84
N ASP A 23 -14.51 3.32 2.13
CA ASP A 23 -15.86 3.75 1.83
C ASP A 23 -16.12 3.84 0.31
N TYR A 24 -15.11 4.21 -0.49
CA TYR A 24 -15.19 4.08 -1.94
C TYR A 24 -15.41 2.61 -2.37
N LEU A 25 -14.64 1.67 -1.83
CA LEU A 25 -14.74 0.26 -2.20
C LEU A 25 -16.00 -0.44 -1.67
N LYS A 26 -16.68 0.15 -0.70
CA LYS A 26 -17.98 -0.34 -0.19
C LYS A 26 -19.17 -0.04 -1.11
N GLN A 27 -19.01 0.83 -2.10
CA GLN A 27 -19.98 1.11 -3.15
C GLN A 27 -21.41 1.33 -2.63
N GLY A 28 -21.57 2.23 -1.65
CA GLY A 28 -22.87 2.60 -1.11
C GLY A 28 -23.47 1.63 -0.09
N SER A 29 -22.71 0.65 0.42
CA SER A 29 -23.21 -0.32 1.41
C SER A 29 -23.56 0.29 2.78
N ASN A 30 -23.11 1.50 3.07
CA ASN A 30 -23.48 2.28 4.24
C ASN A 30 -23.61 3.77 3.91
N SER A 31 -24.10 4.58 4.85
CA SER A 31 -24.38 6.00 4.61
C SER A 31 -23.12 6.82 4.27
N MET A 32 -21.95 6.51 4.84
CA MET A 32 -20.70 7.20 4.53
C MET A 32 -20.25 6.88 3.11
N SER A 33 -20.25 5.60 2.74
CA SER A 33 -19.95 5.15 1.39
C SER A 33 -20.89 5.74 0.33
N GLN A 34 -22.18 5.93 0.66
CA GLN A 34 -23.13 6.61 -0.22
C GLN A 34 -22.72 8.07 -0.47
N GLU A 35 -22.32 8.79 0.58
CA GLU A 35 -21.85 10.17 0.44
C GLU A 35 -20.59 10.25 -0.42
N ILE A 36 -19.61 9.40 -0.17
CA ILE A 36 -18.34 9.40 -0.92
C ILE A 36 -18.54 9.02 -2.39
N CYS A 37 -19.39 8.02 -2.67
CA CYS A 37 -19.57 7.53 -4.04
C CYS A 37 -20.54 8.36 -4.87
N PHE A 38 -21.56 8.99 -4.27
CA PHE A 38 -22.69 9.52 -5.02
C PHE A 38 -23.00 11.00 -4.75
N ASN A 39 -22.39 11.64 -3.77
CA ASN A 39 -22.57 13.06 -3.54
C ASN A 39 -21.65 13.87 -4.49
N PRO A 40 -22.18 14.67 -5.44
CA PRO A 40 -21.40 15.39 -6.43
C PRO A 40 -20.51 16.51 -5.84
N TYR A 41 -20.67 16.84 -4.58
CA TYR A 41 -19.90 17.83 -3.87
C TYR A 41 -18.81 17.22 -2.96
N VAL A 42 -18.65 15.89 -2.98
CA VAL A 42 -17.63 15.16 -2.26
C VAL A 42 -16.57 14.65 -3.24
N PHE A 43 -15.33 15.05 -3.04
CA PHE A 43 -14.16 14.59 -3.77
C PHE A 43 -13.32 13.72 -2.84
N HIS A 44 -12.85 12.59 -3.35
CA HIS A 44 -12.02 11.66 -2.55
C HIS A 44 -10.69 11.37 -3.25
N THR A 45 -9.76 10.76 -2.53
CA THR A 45 -8.38 10.53 -2.98
C THR A 45 -8.24 9.53 -4.14
N TYR A 46 -9.27 8.78 -4.53
CA TYR A 46 -9.19 7.64 -5.47
C TYR A 46 -8.13 6.59 -5.10
N ALA A 47 -7.60 6.67 -3.90
CA ALA A 47 -6.76 5.73 -3.19
C ALA A 47 -7.32 5.60 -1.78
N TYR A 48 -6.75 4.74 -0.92
CA TYR A 48 -7.24 4.64 0.46
C TYR A 48 -7.14 6.00 1.18
N SER A 49 -5.96 6.65 1.12
CA SER A 49 -5.71 7.95 1.73
C SER A 49 -4.60 8.70 0.99
N ILE A 50 -4.30 9.92 1.42
CA ILE A 50 -3.23 10.75 0.84
C ILE A 50 -1.86 10.08 0.99
N GLU A 51 -1.60 9.31 2.07
CA GLU A 51 -0.35 8.60 2.27
C GLU A 51 -0.09 7.58 1.17
N ASN A 52 -1.13 6.93 0.63
CA ASN A 52 -0.95 6.00 -0.49
C ASN A 52 -0.47 6.73 -1.75
N LEU A 53 -0.93 7.96 -2.00
CA LEU A 53 -0.47 8.78 -3.11
C LEU A 53 0.97 9.27 -2.89
N GLN A 54 1.39 9.52 -1.65
CA GLN A 54 2.78 9.81 -1.31
C GLN A 54 3.71 8.59 -1.52
N CYS A 55 3.15 7.39 -1.55
CA CYS A 55 3.86 6.13 -1.78
C CYS A 55 3.85 5.68 -3.24
N LEU A 56 3.58 6.58 -4.21
CA LEU A 56 3.59 6.19 -5.63
C LEU A 56 4.93 5.57 -6.02
N ALA A 57 4.88 4.33 -6.49
CA ALA A 57 6.05 3.51 -6.78
C ALA A 57 7.04 4.20 -7.72
N SER A 58 6.53 4.86 -8.76
CA SER A 58 7.33 5.57 -9.78
C SER A 58 8.12 6.77 -9.24
N SER A 59 7.73 7.34 -8.10
CA SER A 59 8.41 8.51 -7.52
C SER A 59 9.42 8.16 -6.42
N LEU A 60 9.39 6.94 -5.87
CA LEU A 60 10.23 6.58 -4.72
C LEU A 60 11.73 6.56 -5.05
N ARG A 61 12.10 6.18 -6.27
CA ARG A 61 13.48 6.26 -6.74
C ARG A 61 14.00 7.69 -6.72
N GLU A 62 13.22 8.64 -7.21
CA GLU A 62 13.58 10.06 -7.22
C GLU A 62 13.76 10.60 -5.80
N VAL A 63 12.95 10.15 -4.85
CA VAL A 63 13.12 10.50 -3.42
C VAL A 63 14.49 10.06 -2.92
N CYS A 64 14.94 8.83 -3.21
CA CYS A 64 16.27 8.37 -2.85
C CYS A 64 17.37 9.26 -3.48
N VAL A 65 17.27 9.53 -4.78
CA VAL A 65 18.25 10.39 -5.49
C VAL A 65 18.28 11.80 -4.91
N MET A 66 17.13 12.40 -4.62
CA MET A 66 17.06 13.74 -4.03
C MET A 66 17.65 13.81 -2.62
N VAL A 67 17.42 12.80 -1.80
CA VAL A 67 17.91 12.76 -0.41
C VAL A 67 19.40 12.50 -0.34
N THR A 68 19.91 11.59 -1.18
CA THR A 68 21.30 11.12 -1.11
C THR A 68 22.24 11.84 -2.08
N LEU A 69 21.69 12.51 -3.10
CA LEU A 69 22.42 13.05 -4.25
C LEU A 69 23.23 11.96 -5.00
N VAL A 70 22.77 10.73 -4.94
CA VAL A 70 23.37 9.57 -5.61
C VAL A 70 22.37 9.00 -6.60
N ASP A 71 22.69 9.08 -7.90
CA ASP A 71 21.93 8.44 -8.97
C ASP A 71 22.65 7.17 -9.41
N SER A 72 22.29 6.06 -8.75
CA SER A 72 22.88 4.74 -9.01
C SER A 72 21.87 3.84 -9.75
N PRO A 73 22.33 3.05 -10.74
CA PRO A 73 21.49 2.01 -11.35
C PRO A 73 21.12 0.90 -10.35
N ASP A 74 21.84 0.83 -9.24
CA ASP A 74 21.66 -0.16 -8.19
C ASP A 74 20.62 0.21 -7.14
N ILE A 75 19.90 1.32 -7.28
CA ILE A 75 18.76 1.64 -6.40
C ILE A 75 17.70 0.54 -6.52
N LEU A 76 17.09 0.18 -5.38
CA LEU A 76 16.00 -0.80 -5.34
C LEU A 76 14.90 -0.45 -6.35
N ASP A 77 14.47 -1.43 -7.12
CA ASP A 77 13.30 -1.29 -8.01
C ASP A 77 12.00 -1.28 -7.18
N PHE A 78 11.58 -0.08 -6.79
CA PHE A 78 10.38 0.12 -5.98
C PHE A 78 9.10 -0.24 -6.75
N GLU A 79 9.06 -0.02 -8.06
CA GLU A 79 7.90 -0.34 -8.90
C GLU A 79 7.70 -1.85 -8.94
N TRP A 80 8.75 -2.60 -9.20
CA TRP A 80 8.71 -4.05 -9.16
C TRP A 80 8.32 -4.57 -7.76
N PHE A 81 8.95 -4.02 -6.70
CA PHE A 81 8.64 -4.45 -5.33
C PHE A 81 7.17 -4.23 -4.96
N LEU A 82 6.64 -3.01 -5.17
CA LEU A 82 5.27 -2.67 -4.81
C LEU A 82 4.23 -3.40 -5.66
N SER A 83 4.54 -3.63 -6.95
CA SER A 83 3.71 -4.47 -7.81
C SER A 83 3.63 -5.91 -7.28
N ARG A 84 4.76 -6.54 -6.96
CA ARG A 84 4.80 -7.91 -6.43
C ARG A 84 4.19 -8.01 -5.03
N PHE A 85 4.47 -7.05 -4.16
CA PHE A 85 3.82 -6.94 -2.85
C PHE A 85 2.30 -6.90 -3.01
N SER A 86 1.80 -6.04 -3.89
CA SER A 86 0.37 -5.86 -4.17
C SER A 86 -0.29 -7.13 -4.68
N GLU A 87 0.32 -7.79 -5.67
CA GLU A 87 -0.19 -9.07 -6.20
C GLU A 87 -0.32 -10.15 -5.12
N ILE A 88 0.69 -10.26 -4.26
CA ILE A 88 0.68 -11.24 -3.16
C ILE A 88 -0.48 -10.97 -2.19
N ILE A 89 -0.70 -9.71 -1.81
CA ILE A 89 -1.72 -9.38 -0.81
C ILE A 89 -3.14 -9.27 -1.38
N TYR A 90 -3.30 -9.12 -2.69
CA TYR A 90 -4.58 -8.86 -3.35
C TYR A 90 -5.70 -9.83 -2.98
N PRO A 91 -5.51 -11.16 -3.00
CA PRO A 91 -6.59 -12.08 -2.64
C PRO A 91 -7.08 -11.88 -1.20
N LEU A 92 -6.16 -11.57 -0.28
CA LEU A 92 -6.47 -11.33 1.11
C LEU A 92 -7.15 -9.96 1.31
N PHE A 93 -6.72 -8.96 0.55
CA PHE A 93 -7.35 -7.63 0.50
C PHE A 93 -8.82 -7.71 0.07
N VAL A 94 -9.13 -8.48 -0.98
CA VAL A 94 -10.52 -8.68 -1.43
C VAL A 94 -11.38 -9.32 -0.34
N TRP A 95 -10.87 -10.31 0.40
CA TRP A 95 -11.56 -10.87 1.57
C TRP A 95 -11.79 -9.82 2.66
N ASN A 96 -10.82 -8.95 2.93
CA ASN A 96 -10.95 -7.89 3.92
C ASN A 96 -12.03 -6.87 3.53
N VAL A 97 -12.05 -6.42 2.27
CA VAL A 97 -13.11 -5.55 1.74
C VAL A 97 -14.48 -6.22 1.81
N LEU A 98 -14.58 -7.51 1.46
CA LEU A 98 -15.83 -8.26 1.56
C LEU A 98 -16.39 -8.28 2.98
N CYS A 99 -15.55 -8.55 3.97
CA CYS A 99 -15.94 -8.53 5.38
C CYS A 99 -16.29 -7.12 5.85
N ALA A 100 -15.58 -6.09 5.37
CA ALA A 100 -15.87 -4.69 5.66
C ALA A 100 -17.20 -4.21 5.06
N ARG A 101 -17.64 -4.77 3.92
CA ARG A 101 -18.97 -4.52 3.35
C ARG A 101 -20.09 -5.16 4.16
N ASN A 102 -19.86 -6.37 4.66
CA ASN A 102 -20.85 -7.11 5.41
C ASN A 102 -20.20 -8.15 6.36
N ALA A 103 -20.28 -7.89 7.65
CA ALA A 103 -19.73 -8.78 8.69
C ALA A 103 -20.29 -10.22 8.66
N SER A 104 -21.44 -10.47 8.00
CA SER A 104 -21.99 -11.84 7.87
C SER A 104 -21.13 -12.75 6.98
N TYR A 105 -20.18 -12.21 6.21
CA TYR A 105 -19.30 -12.99 5.35
C TYR A 105 -18.04 -13.53 6.04
N GLY A 106 -17.71 -13.02 7.24
CA GLY A 106 -16.58 -13.49 8.02
C GLY A 106 -16.10 -12.44 9.03
N ASP A 107 -15.18 -12.87 9.88
CA ASP A 107 -14.55 -12.04 10.92
C ASP A 107 -13.08 -11.77 10.58
N PHE A 108 -12.84 -11.23 9.37
CA PHE A 108 -11.50 -10.85 8.92
C PHE A 108 -11.39 -9.33 8.81
N GLY A 109 -11.11 -8.69 9.95
CA GLY A 109 -11.05 -7.24 10.07
C GLY A 109 -9.76 -6.61 9.55
N LEU A 110 -9.77 -5.27 9.44
CA LEU A 110 -8.65 -4.47 8.96
C LEU A 110 -7.36 -4.71 9.77
N ASN A 111 -7.48 -4.80 11.11
CA ASN A 111 -6.30 -5.04 11.96
C ASN A 111 -5.63 -6.40 11.69
N ASP A 112 -6.41 -7.44 11.42
CA ASP A 112 -5.88 -8.76 11.07
C ASP A 112 -5.22 -8.75 9.69
N PHE A 113 -5.81 -8.03 8.75
CA PHE A 113 -5.22 -7.81 7.45
C PHE A 113 -3.86 -7.11 7.59
N ILE A 114 -3.82 -5.94 8.25
CA ILE A 114 -2.58 -5.17 8.47
C ILE A 114 -1.49 -6.04 9.11
N LYS A 115 -1.81 -6.76 10.19
CA LYS A 115 -0.84 -7.66 10.85
C LYS A 115 -0.32 -8.76 9.93
N THR A 116 -1.16 -9.28 9.05
CA THR A 116 -0.77 -10.35 8.12
C THR A 116 0.19 -9.84 7.06
N ILE A 117 -0.03 -8.63 6.52
CA ILE A 117 0.76 -8.08 5.43
C ILE A 117 2.06 -7.38 5.87
N GLN A 118 2.31 -7.23 7.17
CA GLN A 118 3.57 -6.69 7.68
C GLN A 118 4.77 -7.49 7.21
N THR A 119 5.74 -6.82 6.58
CA THR A 119 6.96 -7.42 6.03
C THR A 119 8.14 -7.34 7.00
N GLY A 120 8.07 -6.45 8.00
CA GLY A 120 9.25 -5.93 8.70
C GLY A 120 10.08 -5.04 7.75
N THR A 121 11.28 -4.67 8.18
CA THR A 121 12.15 -3.82 7.36
C THR A 121 12.57 -4.54 6.08
N VAL A 122 12.24 -3.95 4.95
CA VAL A 122 12.62 -4.44 3.62
C VAL A 122 13.99 -3.86 3.28
N VAL A 123 14.90 -4.72 2.84
CA VAL A 123 16.23 -4.34 2.35
C VAL A 123 16.48 -5.00 0.99
N LYS A 124 17.17 -4.30 0.10
CA LYS A 124 17.38 -4.68 -1.31
C LYS A 124 17.86 -6.14 -1.46
N TRP A 125 18.90 -6.52 -0.76
CA TRP A 125 19.52 -7.87 -0.89
C TRP A 125 18.70 -9.02 -0.28
N HIS A 126 17.62 -8.71 0.45
CA HIS A 126 16.68 -9.69 1.02
C HIS A 126 15.26 -9.52 0.51
N VAL A 127 15.03 -8.69 -0.50
CA VAL A 127 13.69 -8.35 -1.00
C VAL A 127 12.90 -9.58 -1.45
N HIS A 128 13.54 -10.49 -2.18
CA HIS A 128 12.91 -11.74 -2.63
C HIS A 128 12.54 -12.67 -1.46
N ASP A 129 13.39 -12.76 -0.44
CA ASP A 129 13.09 -13.57 0.75
C ASP A 129 11.96 -12.96 1.58
N THR A 130 11.89 -11.63 1.62
CA THR A 130 10.82 -10.91 2.29
C THR A 130 9.48 -11.18 1.60
N LEU A 131 9.42 -11.06 0.27
CA LEU A 131 8.21 -11.36 -0.51
C LEU A 131 7.78 -12.82 -0.39
N ARG A 132 8.72 -13.77 -0.42
CA ARG A 132 8.44 -15.20 -0.22
C ARG A 132 7.85 -15.50 1.16
N ARG A 133 8.36 -14.86 2.21
CA ARG A 133 7.81 -14.96 3.57
C ARG A 133 6.41 -14.36 3.66
N LEU A 134 6.19 -13.21 3.00
CA LEU A 134 4.87 -12.60 2.91
C LEU A 134 3.87 -13.51 2.21
N GLU A 135 4.22 -14.06 1.05
CA GLU A 135 3.39 -14.99 0.27
C GLU A 135 2.97 -16.20 1.12
N SER A 136 3.91 -16.81 1.83
CA SER A 136 3.62 -17.95 2.74
C SER A 136 2.67 -17.56 3.89
N LYS A 137 2.76 -16.33 4.41
CA LYS A 137 1.83 -15.82 5.45
C LYS A 137 0.43 -15.62 4.88
N VAL A 138 0.35 -14.99 3.71
CA VAL A 138 -0.91 -14.70 3.01
C VAL A 138 -1.61 -16.00 2.64
N GLU A 139 -0.93 -16.96 2.02
CA GLU A 139 -1.48 -18.27 1.68
C GLU A 139 -2.05 -19.02 2.89
N ARG A 140 -1.32 -19.00 4.01
CA ARG A 140 -1.77 -19.62 5.26
C ARG A 140 -3.05 -18.97 5.77
N LYS A 141 -3.12 -17.64 5.74
CA LYS A 141 -4.30 -16.89 6.16
C LYS A 141 -5.49 -17.13 5.23
N LEU A 142 -5.26 -17.15 3.91
CA LEU A 142 -6.29 -17.48 2.93
C LEU A 142 -6.88 -18.85 3.15
N LYS A 143 -6.04 -19.87 3.35
CA LYS A 143 -6.52 -21.25 3.66
C LYS A 143 -7.40 -21.28 4.90
N GLN A 144 -7.06 -20.52 5.95
CA GLN A 144 -7.88 -20.40 7.17
C GLN A 144 -9.24 -19.75 6.89
N ILE A 145 -9.26 -18.62 6.18
CA ILE A 145 -10.50 -17.92 5.81
C ILE A 145 -11.38 -18.81 4.93
N GLU A 146 -10.82 -19.42 3.89
CA GLU A 146 -11.56 -20.27 2.97
C GLU A 146 -12.14 -21.54 3.63
N ALA A 147 -11.44 -22.10 4.62
CA ALA A 147 -11.91 -23.25 5.38
C ALA A 147 -13.14 -22.91 6.24
N SER A 148 -13.23 -21.68 6.76
CA SER A 148 -14.35 -21.21 7.59
C SER A 148 -15.47 -20.53 6.78
N ALA A 149 -15.19 -20.09 5.55
CA ALA A 149 -16.11 -19.33 4.72
C ALA A 149 -17.30 -20.18 4.23
N SER A 150 -18.51 -19.63 4.38
CA SER A 150 -19.73 -20.22 3.83
C SER A 150 -19.73 -20.23 2.28
N THR A 151 -20.55 -21.08 1.67
CA THR A 151 -20.74 -21.10 0.21
C THR A 151 -21.22 -19.73 -0.31
N LYS A 152 -22.05 -19.01 0.48
CA LYS A 152 -22.52 -17.66 0.16
C LYS A 152 -21.34 -16.67 0.14
N ALA A 153 -20.45 -16.72 1.14
CA ALA A 153 -19.27 -15.85 1.19
C ALA A 153 -18.30 -16.10 0.02
N LYS A 154 -18.07 -17.37 -0.34
CA LYS A 154 -17.24 -17.73 -1.50
C LYS A 154 -17.82 -17.24 -2.83
N LYS A 155 -19.15 -17.26 -2.98
CA LYS A 155 -19.83 -16.69 -4.15
C LYS A 155 -19.65 -15.17 -4.19
N ALA A 156 -19.94 -14.48 -3.07
CA ALA A 156 -19.80 -13.04 -2.95
C ALA A 156 -18.33 -12.56 -3.18
N TYR A 157 -17.34 -13.35 -2.77
CA TYR A 157 -15.94 -13.09 -3.05
C TYR A 157 -15.62 -13.06 -4.55
N ARG A 158 -16.17 -14.00 -5.33
CA ARG A 158 -15.97 -14.04 -6.79
C ARG A 158 -16.65 -12.84 -7.47
N GLU A 159 -17.88 -12.52 -7.06
CA GLU A 159 -18.60 -11.34 -7.55
C GLU A 159 -17.83 -10.04 -7.24
N LEU A 160 -17.19 -9.96 -6.07
CA LEU A 160 -16.37 -8.83 -5.69
C LEU A 160 -15.08 -8.72 -6.51
N LEU A 161 -14.46 -9.84 -6.91
CA LEU A 161 -13.30 -9.81 -7.81
C LEU A 161 -13.64 -9.16 -9.16
N ASP A 162 -14.78 -9.52 -9.74
CA ASP A 162 -15.25 -8.92 -10.99
C ASP A 162 -15.54 -7.41 -10.80
N GLU A 163 -16.15 -7.06 -9.68
CA GLU A 163 -16.42 -5.65 -9.34
C GLU A 163 -15.15 -4.84 -9.13
N MET A 164 -14.12 -5.38 -8.45
CA MET A 164 -12.83 -4.71 -8.31
C MET A 164 -12.21 -4.37 -9.66
N THR A 165 -12.29 -5.28 -10.62
CA THR A 165 -11.83 -5.03 -11.99
C THR A 165 -12.60 -3.89 -12.66
N MET A 166 -13.93 -3.82 -12.48
CA MET A 166 -14.76 -2.73 -13.00
C MET A 166 -14.44 -1.38 -12.33
N LEU A 167 -14.02 -1.40 -11.07
CA LEU A 167 -13.56 -0.20 -10.34
C LEU A 167 -12.11 0.17 -10.65
N SER A 168 -11.45 -0.54 -11.58
CA SER A 168 -10.04 -0.36 -11.92
C SER A 168 -9.08 -0.59 -10.74
N VAL A 169 -9.46 -1.48 -9.81
CA VAL A 169 -8.63 -1.91 -8.68
C VAL A 169 -7.91 -3.19 -9.08
N PHE A 170 -6.69 -3.05 -9.60
CA PHE A 170 -5.91 -4.16 -10.12
C PHE A 170 -4.97 -4.76 -9.07
N PRO A 171 -4.62 -6.07 -9.21
CA PRO A 171 -3.73 -6.74 -8.27
C PRO A 171 -2.39 -6.00 -8.05
N GLN A 172 -1.78 -5.45 -9.11
CA GLN A 172 -0.48 -4.78 -9.08
C GLN A 172 -0.50 -3.45 -8.32
N GLU A 173 -1.69 -2.86 -8.16
CA GLU A 173 -1.87 -1.53 -7.56
C GLU A 173 -2.58 -1.60 -6.19
N THR A 174 -2.72 -2.80 -5.62
CA THR A 174 -3.41 -3.00 -4.33
C THR A 174 -2.85 -2.13 -3.21
N TYR A 175 -1.55 -1.80 -3.26
CA TYR A 175 -0.91 -0.92 -2.28
C TYR A 175 -1.57 0.47 -2.20
N LEU A 176 -2.24 0.93 -3.26
CA LEU A 176 -2.98 2.20 -3.25
C LEU A 176 -4.28 2.15 -2.43
N TYR A 177 -4.80 0.95 -2.17
CA TYR A 177 -6.12 0.73 -1.56
C TYR A 177 -6.07 0.11 -0.17
N ILE A 178 -4.88 -0.11 0.39
CA ILE A 178 -4.69 -0.59 1.77
C ILE A 178 -4.49 0.58 2.73
N HIS A 179 -4.59 0.32 4.03
CA HIS A 179 -4.43 1.34 5.09
C HIS A 179 -3.14 2.15 4.93
N GLY A 180 -3.27 3.43 4.58
CA GLY A 180 -2.18 4.30 4.14
C GLY A 180 -1.09 4.50 5.19
N HIS A 181 -1.48 4.78 6.45
CA HIS A 181 -0.52 4.94 7.54
C HIS A 181 0.35 3.71 7.75
N SER A 182 -0.22 2.48 7.63
CA SER A 182 0.56 1.25 7.75
C SER A 182 1.48 1.03 6.56
N LEU A 183 1.04 1.32 5.34
CA LEU A 183 1.90 1.29 4.17
C LEU A 183 3.08 2.25 4.33
N PHE A 184 2.78 3.51 4.64
CA PHE A 184 3.77 4.58 4.73
C PHE A 184 4.79 4.32 5.86
N ASN A 185 4.29 4.15 7.10
CA ASN A 185 5.16 4.08 8.28
C ASN A 185 5.85 2.72 8.48
N ASP A 186 5.18 1.62 8.12
CA ASP A 186 5.68 0.27 8.45
C ASP A 186 6.43 -0.38 7.28
N ILE A 187 6.24 0.10 6.03
CA ILE A 187 6.85 -0.50 4.84
C ILE A 187 7.72 0.52 4.10
N ILE A 188 7.14 1.64 3.62
CA ILE A 188 7.82 2.53 2.69
C ILE A 188 8.93 3.33 3.37
N VAL A 189 8.65 4.04 4.46
CA VAL A 189 9.65 4.87 5.15
C VAL A 189 10.83 4.04 5.65
N PRO A 190 10.64 2.88 6.31
CA PRO A 190 11.77 2.03 6.71
C PRO A 190 12.60 1.51 5.52
N MET A 191 11.94 1.16 4.40
CA MET A 191 12.60 0.70 3.18
C MET A 191 13.43 1.80 2.53
N LEU A 192 12.85 2.99 2.34
CA LEU A 192 13.54 4.17 1.81
C LEU A 192 14.75 4.55 2.68
N THR A 193 14.56 4.58 4.01
CA THR A 193 15.64 4.90 4.95
C THR A 193 16.81 3.94 4.77
N LYS A 194 16.55 2.63 4.67
CA LYS A 194 17.62 1.63 4.48
C LYS A 194 18.30 1.75 3.13
N GLU A 195 17.57 2.06 2.08
CA GLU A 195 18.16 2.28 0.76
C GLU A 195 19.02 3.55 0.73
N CYS A 196 18.54 4.65 1.31
CA CYS A 196 19.32 5.89 1.44
C CYS A 196 20.58 5.69 2.29
N ASP A 197 20.48 5.03 3.44
CA ASP A 197 21.64 4.70 4.29
C ASP A 197 22.69 3.89 3.50
N HIS A 198 22.25 2.93 2.70
CA HIS A 198 23.14 2.10 1.87
C HIS A 198 23.87 2.95 0.83
N LEU A 199 23.16 3.77 0.06
CA LEU A 199 23.73 4.64 -0.97
C LEU A 199 24.73 5.65 -0.40
N ILE A 200 24.43 6.24 0.76
CA ILE A 200 25.35 7.17 1.44
C ILE A 200 26.63 6.43 1.86
N ASN A 201 26.50 5.25 2.46
CA ASN A 201 27.66 4.47 2.90
C ASN A 201 28.56 4.02 1.74
N GLU A 202 27.98 3.58 0.62
CA GLU A 202 28.74 3.23 -0.59
C GLU A 202 29.52 4.43 -1.11
N ARG A 203 28.88 5.61 -1.25
CA ARG A 203 29.53 6.82 -1.69
C ARG A 203 30.66 7.28 -0.76
N GLU A 204 30.47 7.19 0.55
CA GLU A 204 31.54 7.50 1.51
C GLU A 204 32.74 6.55 1.36
N GLN A 205 32.51 5.27 1.12
CA GLN A 205 33.57 4.29 0.89
C GLN A 205 34.35 4.59 -0.40
N GLU A 206 33.65 4.95 -1.48
CA GLU A 206 34.28 5.37 -2.74
C GLU A 206 35.17 6.61 -2.56
N ILE A 207 34.68 7.64 -1.88
CA ILE A 207 35.43 8.86 -1.61
C ILE A 207 36.71 8.53 -0.77
N ARG A 208 36.58 7.71 0.27
CA ARG A 208 37.73 7.28 1.10
C ARG A 208 38.75 6.49 0.30
N PHE A 209 38.30 5.64 -0.63
CA PHE A 209 39.15 4.88 -1.52
C PHE A 209 39.94 5.79 -2.46
N GLN A 210 39.25 6.70 -3.13
CA GLN A 210 39.84 7.68 -4.07
C GLN A 210 40.87 8.59 -3.36
N SER A 211 40.56 9.07 -2.14
CA SER A 211 41.47 9.91 -1.36
C SER A 211 42.76 9.19 -1.01
N LYS A 212 42.72 7.91 -0.67
CA LYS A 212 43.92 7.10 -0.36
C LYS A 212 44.79 6.88 -1.59
N HIS A 213 44.24 6.69 -2.76
CA HIS A 213 44.99 6.50 -4.00
C HIS A 213 45.61 7.81 -4.50
N ALA A 214 44.91 8.94 -4.43
CA ALA A 214 45.46 10.24 -4.78
C ALA A 214 46.73 10.59 -3.94
N THR A 215 46.73 10.26 -2.63
CA THR A 215 47.88 10.50 -1.76
C THR A 215 49.06 9.56 -2.05
N GLN A 216 48.87 8.42 -2.71
CA GLN A 216 49.94 7.49 -3.09
C GLN A 216 50.61 7.85 -4.42
N GLU A 217 49.93 8.57 -5.30
CA GLU A 217 50.49 9.03 -6.58
C GLU A 217 51.32 10.32 -6.45
N GLU A 218 51.14 11.07 -5.35
CA GLU A 218 51.90 12.29 -5.04
C GLU A 218 53.22 12.04 -4.26
N ASN A 219 53.54 10.81 -3.87
CA ASN A 219 54.78 10.40 -3.18
C ASN A 219 55.63 9.48 -4.05
#